data_de91cf9a3716b23a153f83b5027f6d6f
#
_entry.id   de91cf9a3716b23a153f83b5027f6d6f
#
_cell.length_a   1.000
_cell.length_b   1.000
_cell.length_c   1.000
_cell.angle_alpha   90.00
_cell.angle_beta   90.00
_cell.angle_gamma   90.00
#
_symmetry.space_group_name_H-M   'P 1'
#
loop_
_entity.id
_entity.type
_entity.pdbx_description
1 polymer ?
#
loop_
_entity_poly.entity_id
_entity_poly.type
_entity_poly.pdbx_seq_one_letter_code
_entity_poly.pdbx_strand_id
1 'polypeptide(L)'
;MSAILAVEAVSKSFGALRVLDGLSFSVMEGETLGVLGPNGAGKTTLLNLVTGELRADAGRIQFAGQDVAREPPHRRCRLGIGRAYQVPRPFGAMTVFENLIVAAAFGSQRHEKETYAGVVEILRDTGLLQKANWLAGSLTLLDRKRLELARALATRPRLLLLDEIAGGLTEHESVDLVEELRRIKRQGVTMLWIEHVVHALVAVADRLLVVNFGRKLAEGAPAAVMGDPEVQRVYLGLAA
;
A
#
# COMPACT_ATOMS: atom_id res chain seq x y z
N MET A 1 10.58 18.44 4.49
CA MET A 1 10.46 17.12 3.85
C MET A 1 9.83 17.34 2.48
N SER A 2 10.29 16.67 1.44
CA SER A 2 9.73 16.77 0.09
C SER A 2 8.65 15.72 -0.12
N ALA A 3 7.63 16.03 -0.91
CA ALA A 3 6.63 15.04 -1.30
C ALA A 3 7.26 13.99 -2.22
N ILE A 4 7.14 12.71 -1.85
CA ILE A 4 7.59 11.60 -2.71
C ILE A 4 6.52 11.24 -3.74
N LEU A 5 5.23 11.38 -3.35
CA LEU A 5 4.09 11.22 -4.24
C LEU A 5 3.25 12.51 -4.20
N ALA A 6 2.93 13.05 -5.36
CA ALA A 6 1.95 14.12 -5.51
C ALA A 6 0.88 13.68 -6.51
N VAL A 7 -0.38 13.78 -6.10
CA VAL A 7 -1.57 13.52 -6.90
C VAL A 7 -2.34 14.82 -7.00
N GLU A 8 -2.52 15.34 -8.23
CA GLU A 8 -3.07 16.67 -8.47
C GLU A 8 -4.30 16.59 -9.39
N ALA A 9 -5.46 16.92 -8.86
CA ALA A 9 -6.75 16.99 -9.56
C ALA A 9 -7.05 15.73 -10.41
N VAL A 10 -6.68 14.55 -9.89
CA VAL A 10 -6.81 13.29 -10.62
C VAL A 10 -8.27 12.87 -10.70
N SER A 11 -8.71 12.58 -11.93
CA SER A 11 -10.06 12.07 -12.22
C SER A 11 -9.99 10.78 -13.01
N LYS A 12 -10.97 9.88 -12.75
CA LYS A 12 -11.12 8.60 -13.46
C LYS A 12 -12.58 8.22 -13.56
N SER A 13 -12.99 7.86 -14.78
CA SER A 13 -14.33 7.36 -15.07
C SER A 13 -14.28 6.00 -15.74
N PHE A 14 -15.31 5.19 -15.55
CA PHE A 14 -15.55 3.93 -16.26
C PHE A 14 -16.95 4.05 -16.90
N GLY A 15 -16.97 4.31 -18.20
CA GLY A 15 -18.20 4.71 -18.88
C GLY A 15 -18.80 5.99 -18.27
N ALA A 16 -20.06 5.94 -17.87
CA ALA A 16 -20.75 7.07 -17.23
C ALA A 16 -20.40 7.23 -15.72
N LEU A 17 -19.78 6.23 -15.10
CA LEU A 17 -19.47 6.26 -13.66
C LEU A 17 -18.15 6.97 -13.41
N ARG A 18 -18.18 8.15 -12.79
CA ARG A 18 -17.00 8.86 -12.30
C ARG A 18 -16.62 8.29 -10.92
N VAL A 19 -15.48 7.61 -10.86
CA VAL A 19 -14.97 6.95 -9.65
C VAL A 19 -14.02 7.83 -8.86
N LEU A 20 -13.21 8.65 -9.53
CA LEU A 20 -12.40 9.70 -8.92
C LEU A 20 -12.72 11.03 -9.59
N ASP A 21 -12.84 12.10 -8.80
CA ASP A 21 -13.26 13.41 -9.25
C ASP A 21 -12.41 14.51 -8.63
N GLY A 22 -11.33 14.89 -9.34
CA GLY A 22 -10.44 15.97 -8.96
C GLY A 22 -9.65 15.71 -7.66
N LEU A 23 -9.37 14.44 -7.32
CA LEU A 23 -8.68 14.07 -6.09
C LEU A 23 -7.26 14.65 -6.07
N SER A 24 -6.90 15.33 -4.98
CA SER A 24 -5.56 15.91 -4.76
C SER A 24 -5.06 15.63 -3.35
N PHE A 25 -3.84 15.10 -3.23
CA PHE A 25 -3.11 14.87 -1.98
C PHE A 25 -1.63 14.63 -2.26
N SER A 26 -0.83 14.61 -1.21
CA SER A 26 0.59 14.26 -1.30
C SER A 26 0.99 13.28 -0.20
N VAL A 27 2.07 12.53 -0.41
CA VAL A 27 2.73 11.70 0.61
C VAL A 27 4.15 12.21 0.77
N MET A 28 4.55 12.51 2.00
CA MET A 28 5.91 12.96 2.31
C MET A 28 6.86 11.78 2.46
N GLU A 29 8.13 11.97 2.18
CA GLU A 29 9.14 10.91 2.36
C GLU A 29 9.24 10.53 3.85
N GLY A 30 9.19 9.22 4.14
CA GLY A 30 9.15 8.66 5.49
C GLY A 30 7.77 8.68 6.17
N GLU A 31 6.74 9.26 5.54
CA GLU A 31 5.38 9.32 6.07
C GLU A 31 4.61 8.02 5.81
N THR A 32 3.72 7.68 6.73
CA THR A 32 2.63 6.74 6.50
C THR A 32 1.32 7.50 6.35
N LEU A 33 0.82 7.60 5.12
CA LEU A 33 -0.52 8.14 4.84
C LEU A 33 -1.53 7.00 4.80
N GLY A 34 -2.48 7.02 5.73
CA GLY A 34 -3.63 6.12 5.74
C GLY A 34 -4.76 6.66 4.87
N VAL A 35 -5.39 5.80 4.07
CA VAL A 35 -6.54 6.18 3.23
C VAL A 35 -7.76 5.41 3.68
N LEU A 36 -8.77 6.14 4.11
CA LEU A 36 -10.08 5.66 4.53
C LEU A 36 -11.15 6.02 3.51
N GLY A 37 -12.25 5.29 3.52
CA GLY A 37 -13.44 5.58 2.72
C GLY A 37 -14.35 4.35 2.62
N PRO A 38 -15.65 4.54 2.36
CA PRO A 38 -16.58 3.44 2.17
C PRO A 38 -16.22 2.59 0.94
N ASN A 39 -16.88 1.43 0.81
CA ASN A 39 -16.76 0.62 -0.39
C ASN A 39 -17.25 1.43 -1.60
N GLY A 40 -16.52 1.34 -2.71
CA GLY A 40 -16.84 2.13 -3.91
C GLY A 40 -16.33 3.59 -3.89
N ALA A 41 -15.67 4.06 -2.85
CA ALA A 41 -15.11 5.41 -2.78
C ALA A 41 -13.96 5.70 -3.77
N GLY A 42 -13.44 4.67 -4.46
CA GLY A 42 -12.37 4.82 -5.46
C GLY A 42 -10.96 4.48 -4.95
N LYS A 43 -10.83 3.92 -3.74
CA LYS A 43 -9.53 3.64 -3.11
C LYS A 43 -8.62 2.72 -3.95
N THR A 44 -9.11 1.55 -4.37
CA THR A 44 -8.36 0.62 -5.22
C THR A 44 -8.06 1.23 -6.60
N THR A 45 -9.00 2.02 -7.15
CA THR A 45 -8.77 2.77 -8.39
C THR A 45 -7.61 3.74 -8.23
N LEU A 46 -7.52 4.43 -7.09
CA LEU A 46 -6.40 5.31 -6.76
C LEU A 46 -5.07 4.55 -6.78
N LEU A 47 -4.98 3.40 -6.10
CA LEU A 47 -3.74 2.58 -6.14
C LEU A 47 -3.39 2.14 -7.56
N ASN A 48 -4.38 1.70 -8.35
CA ASN A 48 -4.17 1.29 -9.73
C ASN A 48 -3.66 2.44 -10.61
N LEU A 49 -4.07 3.68 -10.33
CA LEU A 49 -3.54 4.87 -11.00
C LEU A 49 -2.11 5.18 -10.56
N VAL A 50 -1.79 5.03 -9.27
CA VAL A 50 -0.43 5.24 -8.75
C VAL A 50 0.53 4.17 -9.25
N THR A 51 0.10 2.90 -9.35
CA THR A 51 0.93 1.80 -9.89
C THR A 51 1.04 1.82 -11.42
N GLY A 52 0.15 2.56 -12.11
CA GLY A 52 0.12 2.60 -13.58
C GLY A 52 -0.64 1.46 -14.23
N GLU A 53 -1.35 0.63 -13.48
CA GLU A 53 -2.29 -0.38 -13.99
C GLU A 53 -3.49 0.29 -14.68
N LEU A 54 -3.83 1.50 -14.24
CA LEU A 54 -4.81 2.39 -14.89
C LEU A 54 -4.17 3.72 -15.26
N ARG A 55 -4.77 4.42 -16.22
CA ARG A 55 -4.43 5.80 -16.58
C ARG A 55 -5.53 6.73 -16.10
N ALA A 56 -5.15 7.88 -15.55
CA ALA A 56 -6.07 8.94 -15.21
C ALA A 56 -6.65 9.55 -16.50
N ASP A 57 -7.89 10.01 -16.42
CA ASP A 57 -8.54 10.73 -17.51
C ASP A 57 -8.19 12.23 -17.48
N ALA A 58 -7.90 12.75 -16.27
CA ALA A 58 -7.41 14.13 -16.05
C ALA A 58 -6.55 14.19 -14.79
N GLY A 59 -5.81 15.28 -14.64
CA GLY A 59 -4.90 15.52 -13.52
C GLY A 59 -3.51 14.97 -13.76
N ARG A 60 -2.68 14.98 -12.71
CA ARG A 60 -1.27 14.59 -12.76
C ARG A 60 -0.90 13.71 -11.57
N ILE A 61 0.01 12.75 -11.80
CA ILE A 61 0.64 11.94 -10.75
C ILE A 61 2.15 12.10 -10.91
N GLN A 62 2.79 12.62 -9.87
CA GLN A 62 4.23 12.77 -9.81
C GLN A 62 4.80 11.85 -8.72
N PHE A 63 5.88 11.15 -9.04
CA PHE A 63 6.65 10.36 -8.09
C PHE A 63 8.10 10.85 -8.06
N ALA A 64 8.60 11.20 -6.87
CA ALA A 64 9.94 11.77 -6.70
C ALA A 64 10.20 12.98 -7.64
N GLY A 65 9.21 13.84 -7.83
CA GLY A 65 9.28 15.02 -8.69
C GLY A 65 9.13 14.74 -10.20
N GLN A 66 8.98 13.48 -10.62
CA GLN A 66 8.82 13.09 -12.03
C GLN A 66 7.36 12.76 -12.33
N ASP A 67 6.85 13.22 -13.46
CA ASP A 67 5.53 12.81 -13.97
C ASP A 67 5.58 11.36 -14.42
N VAL A 68 4.77 10.51 -13.78
CA VAL A 68 4.73 9.07 -14.08
C VAL A 68 3.48 8.66 -14.85
N ALA A 69 2.67 9.61 -15.35
CA ALA A 69 1.38 9.32 -16.00
C ALA A 69 1.48 8.35 -17.17
N ARG A 70 2.61 8.36 -17.90
CA ARG A 70 2.86 7.50 -19.07
C ARG A 70 3.68 6.26 -18.75
N GLU A 71 4.25 6.17 -17.55
CA GLU A 71 5.11 5.06 -17.17
C GLU A 71 4.28 3.79 -16.87
N PRO A 72 4.61 2.65 -17.49
CA PRO A 72 3.92 1.38 -17.22
C PRO A 72 4.28 0.82 -15.84
N PRO A 73 3.51 -0.13 -15.28
CA PRO A 73 3.69 -0.64 -13.91
C PRO A 73 5.10 -1.12 -13.59
N HIS A 74 5.72 -1.88 -14.49
CA HIS A 74 7.07 -2.40 -14.27
C HIS A 74 8.14 -1.28 -14.18
N ARG A 75 7.94 -0.17 -14.89
CA ARG A 75 8.82 1.01 -14.80
C ARG A 75 8.61 1.71 -13.47
N ARG A 76 7.36 1.91 -13.04
CA ARG A 76 7.04 2.53 -11.73
C ARG A 76 7.57 1.68 -10.57
N CYS A 77 7.51 0.34 -10.69
CA CYS A 77 8.16 -0.55 -9.72
C CYS A 77 9.67 -0.28 -9.64
N ARG A 78 10.35 -0.20 -10.77
CA ARG A 78 11.80 0.09 -10.83
C ARG A 78 12.17 1.51 -10.37
N LEU A 79 11.24 2.46 -10.48
CA LEU A 79 11.40 3.80 -9.91
C LEU A 79 11.27 3.80 -8.37
N GLY A 80 10.71 2.74 -7.79
CA GLY A 80 10.58 2.56 -6.35
C GLY A 80 9.14 2.60 -5.82
N ILE A 81 8.13 2.29 -6.64
CA ILE A 81 6.75 2.11 -6.20
C ILE A 81 6.48 0.61 -6.05
N GLY A 82 6.45 0.10 -4.81
CA GLY A 82 6.08 -1.29 -4.50
C GLY A 82 4.62 -1.39 -4.08
N ARG A 83 3.96 -2.54 -4.32
CA ARG A 83 2.58 -2.79 -3.87
C ARG A 83 2.42 -4.18 -3.27
N ALA A 84 1.79 -4.25 -2.10
CA ALA A 84 1.22 -5.46 -1.53
C ALA A 84 -0.28 -5.47 -1.82
N TYR A 85 -0.76 -6.51 -2.49
CA TYR A 85 -2.14 -6.63 -2.96
C TYR A 85 -3.05 -7.24 -1.89
N GLN A 86 -4.33 -6.85 -1.90
CA GLN A 86 -5.36 -7.36 -1.01
C GLN A 86 -5.45 -8.90 -1.03
N VAL A 87 -5.45 -9.47 -2.23
CA VAL A 87 -5.48 -10.92 -2.45
C VAL A 87 -4.06 -11.38 -2.82
N PRO A 88 -3.36 -12.09 -1.91
CA PRO A 88 -2.02 -12.58 -2.19
C PRO A 88 -1.99 -13.56 -3.37
N ARG A 89 -1.03 -13.35 -4.27
CA ARG A 89 -0.82 -14.23 -5.43
C ARG A 89 0.64 -14.67 -5.53
N PRO A 90 1.12 -15.48 -4.58
CA PRO A 90 2.48 -15.99 -4.64
C PRO A 90 2.64 -17.06 -5.74
N PHE A 91 3.87 -17.28 -6.14
CA PHE A 91 4.21 -18.46 -6.96
C PHE A 91 4.14 -19.70 -6.07
N GLY A 92 2.99 -20.38 -6.05
CA GLY A 92 2.68 -21.44 -5.08
C GLY A 92 3.60 -22.65 -5.11
N ALA A 93 4.18 -22.97 -6.27
CA ALA A 93 5.15 -24.06 -6.46
C ALA A 93 6.60 -23.67 -6.11
N MET A 94 6.85 -22.41 -5.78
CA MET A 94 8.15 -21.91 -5.31
C MET A 94 8.14 -21.77 -3.80
N THR A 95 9.33 -21.84 -3.20
CA THR A 95 9.51 -21.57 -1.77
C THR A 95 9.25 -20.09 -1.46
N VAL A 96 9.05 -19.78 -0.17
CA VAL A 96 8.95 -18.39 0.31
C VAL A 96 10.19 -17.59 -0.07
N PHE A 97 11.38 -18.17 0.12
CA PHE A 97 12.65 -17.52 -0.26
C PHE A 97 12.73 -17.23 -1.76
N GLU A 98 12.43 -18.19 -2.62
CA GLU A 98 12.45 -18.01 -4.08
C GLU A 98 11.46 -16.94 -4.54
N ASN A 99 10.27 -16.86 -3.94
CA ASN A 99 9.30 -15.79 -4.21
C ASN A 99 9.90 -14.39 -3.99
N LEU A 100 10.69 -14.21 -2.92
CA LEU A 100 11.37 -12.95 -2.65
C LEU A 100 12.53 -12.70 -3.60
N ILE A 101 13.30 -13.72 -3.96
CA ILE A 101 14.41 -13.61 -4.91
C ILE A 101 13.90 -13.10 -6.26
N VAL A 102 12.79 -13.66 -6.77
CA VAL A 102 12.16 -13.18 -8.01
C VAL A 102 11.81 -11.70 -7.90
N ALA A 103 11.14 -11.30 -6.82
CA ALA A 103 10.74 -9.90 -6.62
C ALA A 103 11.97 -8.96 -6.51
N ALA A 104 13.00 -9.38 -5.77
CA ALA A 104 14.23 -8.63 -5.60
C ALA A 104 15.00 -8.46 -6.92
N ALA A 105 15.21 -9.55 -7.66
CA ALA A 105 15.98 -9.52 -8.91
C ALA A 105 15.34 -8.64 -9.98
N PHE A 106 14.03 -8.77 -10.19
CA PHE A 106 13.32 -8.02 -11.23
C PHE A 106 12.92 -6.61 -10.82
N GLY A 107 12.62 -6.39 -9.54
CA GLY A 107 12.22 -5.10 -9.00
C GLY A 107 13.41 -4.17 -8.76
N SER A 108 14.48 -4.64 -8.11
CA SER A 108 15.64 -3.82 -7.75
C SER A 108 16.73 -3.74 -8.82
N GLN A 109 16.61 -4.47 -9.91
CA GLN A 109 17.61 -4.56 -11.01
C GLN A 109 19.01 -5.00 -10.53
N ARG A 110 19.10 -5.80 -9.48
CA ARG A 110 20.35 -6.35 -8.94
C ARG A 110 20.53 -7.81 -9.36
N HIS A 111 21.77 -8.24 -9.37
CA HIS A 111 22.06 -9.66 -9.55
C HIS A 111 21.49 -10.47 -8.36
N GLU A 112 20.97 -11.65 -8.64
CA GLU A 112 20.31 -12.53 -7.67
C GLU A 112 21.14 -12.70 -6.38
N LYS A 113 22.43 -13.04 -6.50
CA LYS A 113 23.31 -13.25 -5.35
C LYS A 113 23.47 -12.00 -4.45
N GLU A 114 23.37 -10.80 -5.02
CA GLU A 114 23.46 -9.55 -4.26
C GLU A 114 22.20 -9.27 -3.44
N THR A 115 21.11 -9.98 -3.75
CA THR A 115 19.82 -9.78 -3.06
C THR A 115 19.65 -10.69 -1.83
N TYR A 116 20.43 -11.76 -1.70
CA TYR A 116 20.23 -12.79 -0.67
C TYR A 116 20.23 -12.24 0.76
N ALA A 117 21.22 -11.43 1.12
CA ALA A 117 21.30 -10.85 2.47
C ALA A 117 20.08 -10.00 2.78
N GLY A 118 19.66 -9.12 1.85
CA GLY A 118 18.47 -8.27 2.02
C GLY A 118 17.17 -9.09 2.09
N VAL A 119 17.07 -10.19 1.33
CA VAL A 119 15.91 -11.09 1.39
C VAL A 119 15.82 -11.77 2.76
N VAL A 120 16.95 -12.20 3.35
CA VAL A 120 16.95 -12.79 4.70
C VAL A 120 16.51 -11.77 5.76
N GLU A 121 16.92 -10.51 5.64
CA GLU A 121 16.45 -9.44 6.53
C GLU A 121 14.94 -9.21 6.40
N ILE A 122 14.42 -9.12 5.17
CA ILE A 122 12.98 -8.97 4.92
C ILE A 122 12.19 -10.16 5.50
N LEU A 123 12.67 -11.40 5.32
CA LEU A 123 12.03 -12.58 5.90
C LEU A 123 11.98 -12.52 7.43
N ARG A 124 13.02 -11.98 8.06
CA ARG A 124 13.04 -11.76 9.51
C ARG A 124 12.03 -10.70 9.93
N ASP A 125 12.00 -9.56 9.23
CA ASP A 125 11.13 -8.44 9.55
C ASP A 125 9.65 -8.77 9.37
N THR A 126 9.32 -9.65 8.41
CA THR A 126 7.96 -10.10 8.13
C THR A 126 7.59 -11.43 8.82
N GLY A 127 8.42 -11.94 9.74
CA GLY A 127 8.13 -13.15 10.50
C GLY A 127 8.16 -14.46 9.69
N LEU A 128 8.72 -14.44 8.47
CA LEU A 128 8.72 -15.60 7.56
C LEU A 128 10.04 -16.38 7.54
N LEU A 129 11.07 -15.98 8.32
CA LEU A 129 12.40 -16.59 8.24
C LEU A 129 12.38 -18.10 8.47
N GLN A 130 11.61 -18.58 9.45
CA GLN A 130 11.51 -20.01 9.77
C GLN A 130 10.77 -20.82 8.68
N LYS A 131 10.05 -20.14 7.80
CA LYS A 131 9.29 -20.72 6.69
C LYS A 131 9.96 -20.47 5.33
N ALA A 132 11.20 -19.99 5.30
CA ALA A 132 11.90 -19.60 4.08
C ALA A 132 11.89 -20.70 3.01
N ASN A 133 12.05 -21.96 3.42
CA ASN A 133 12.08 -23.14 2.54
C ASN A 133 10.71 -23.83 2.35
N TRP A 134 9.63 -23.28 2.90
CA TRP A 134 8.29 -23.83 2.69
C TRP A 134 7.75 -23.39 1.33
N LEU A 135 6.96 -24.26 0.69
CA LEU A 135 6.24 -23.90 -0.53
C LEU A 135 5.19 -22.82 -0.21
N ALA A 136 5.16 -21.76 -0.99
CA ALA A 136 4.24 -20.65 -0.77
C ALA A 136 2.76 -21.09 -0.85
N GLY A 137 2.47 -22.13 -1.63
CA GLY A 137 1.12 -22.73 -1.71
C GLY A 137 0.62 -23.37 -0.42
N SER A 138 1.51 -23.76 0.51
CA SER A 138 1.17 -24.41 1.79
C SER A 138 0.96 -23.41 2.95
N LEU A 139 1.18 -22.11 2.72
CA LEU A 139 1.12 -21.09 3.75
C LEU A 139 -0.32 -20.81 4.21
N THR A 140 -0.48 -20.44 5.49
CA THR A 140 -1.72 -19.89 6.05
C THR A 140 -2.09 -18.56 5.40
N LEU A 141 -3.29 -18.04 5.65
CA LEU A 141 -3.70 -16.73 5.12
C LEU A 141 -2.78 -15.61 5.61
N LEU A 142 -2.49 -15.55 6.91
CA LEU A 142 -1.58 -14.56 7.48
C LEU A 142 -0.19 -14.64 6.83
N ASP A 143 0.38 -15.84 6.71
CA ASP A 143 1.70 -16.01 6.10
C ASP A 143 1.72 -15.64 4.62
N ARG A 144 0.62 -15.87 3.88
CA ARG A 144 0.49 -15.41 2.49
C ARG A 144 0.45 -13.88 2.40
N LYS A 145 -0.22 -13.21 3.33
CA LYS A 145 -0.24 -11.74 3.41
C LYS A 145 1.14 -11.19 3.78
N ARG A 146 1.81 -11.82 4.74
CA ARG A 146 3.21 -11.53 5.06
C ARG A 146 4.13 -11.72 3.85
N LEU A 147 3.93 -12.78 3.08
CA LEU A 147 4.70 -13.03 1.87
C LEU A 147 4.43 -11.97 0.79
N GLU A 148 3.19 -11.51 0.63
CA GLU A 148 2.87 -10.45 -0.31
C GLU A 148 3.54 -9.12 0.10
N LEU A 149 3.50 -8.77 1.39
CA LEU A 149 4.23 -7.63 1.95
C LEU A 149 5.76 -7.79 1.75
N ALA A 150 6.31 -8.95 2.05
CA ALA A 150 7.72 -9.25 1.89
C ALA A 150 8.19 -9.15 0.43
N ARG A 151 7.38 -9.63 -0.54
CA ARG A 151 7.64 -9.49 -1.97
C ARG A 151 7.65 -8.03 -2.40
N ALA A 152 6.70 -7.21 -1.92
CA ALA A 152 6.70 -5.79 -2.18
C ALA A 152 7.95 -5.10 -1.61
N LEU A 153 8.36 -5.42 -0.38
CA LEU A 153 9.59 -4.90 0.24
C LEU A 153 10.87 -5.36 -0.49
N ALA A 154 10.87 -6.58 -1.05
CA ALA A 154 12.02 -7.10 -1.80
C ALA A 154 12.35 -6.30 -3.07
N THR A 155 11.37 -5.56 -3.62
CA THR A 155 11.62 -4.61 -4.71
C THR A 155 12.39 -3.36 -4.26
N ARG A 156 12.65 -3.18 -2.95
CA ARG A 156 13.26 -2.00 -2.30
C ARG A 156 12.52 -0.71 -2.63
N PRO A 157 11.23 -0.63 -2.29
CA PRO A 157 10.41 0.52 -2.64
C PRO A 157 10.82 1.76 -1.84
N ARG A 158 10.74 2.92 -2.50
CA ARG A 158 10.73 4.23 -1.82
C ARG A 158 9.33 4.60 -1.33
N LEU A 159 8.29 4.06 -1.99
CA LEU A 159 6.89 4.16 -1.61
C LEU A 159 6.26 2.77 -1.67
N LEU A 160 5.80 2.29 -0.52
CA LEU A 160 5.08 1.04 -0.38
C LEU A 160 3.57 1.29 -0.34
N LEU A 161 2.85 0.72 -1.28
CA LEU A 161 1.40 0.76 -1.36
C LEU A 161 0.83 -0.50 -0.71
N LEU A 162 -0.05 -0.34 0.26
CA LEU A 162 -0.69 -1.43 0.98
C LEU A 162 -2.20 -1.39 0.73
N ASP A 163 -2.74 -2.46 0.15
CA ASP A 163 -4.14 -2.57 -0.26
C ASP A 163 -4.88 -3.58 0.62
N GLU A 164 -5.58 -3.10 1.65
CA GLU A 164 -6.42 -3.88 2.56
C GLU A 164 -5.75 -5.19 3.06
N ILE A 165 -4.49 -5.08 3.48
CA ILE A 165 -3.70 -6.26 3.85
C ILE A 165 -4.13 -6.89 5.18
N ALA A 166 -4.84 -6.16 6.06
CA ALA A 166 -5.39 -6.70 7.30
C ALA A 166 -6.75 -7.41 7.09
N GLY A 167 -7.39 -7.26 5.93
CA GLY A 167 -8.68 -7.86 5.66
C GLY A 167 -8.69 -9.40 5.74
N GLY A 168 -9.69 -9.98 6.41
CA GLY A 168 -9.84 -11.42 6.58
C GLY A 168 -8.93 -12.06 7.64
N LEU A 169 -8.14 -11.27 8.37
CA LEU A 169 -7.38 -11.73 9.53
C LEU A 169 -8.24 -11.68 10.79
N THR A 170 -7.92 -12.54 11.76
CA THR A 170 -8.43 -12.44 13.13
C THR A 170 -7.87 -11.18 13.80
N GLU A 171 -8.47 -10.77 14.92
CA GLU A 171 -7.99 -9.60 15.68
C GLU A 171 -6.54 -9.75 16.11
N HIS A 172 -6.17 -10.94 16.63
CA HIS A 172 -4.79 -11.24 17.04
C HIS A 172 -3.81 -11.15 15.85
N GLU A 173 -4.15 -11.77 14.73
CA GLU A 173 -3.32 -11.71 13.50
C GLU A 173 -3.17 -10.29 12.96
N SER A 174 -4.23 -9.46 13.11
CA SER A 174 -4.19 -8.05 12.72
C SER A 174 -3.23 -7.25 13.61
N VAL A 175 -3.20 -7.52 14.92
CA VAL A 175 -2.23 -6.91 15.85
C VAL A 175 -0.81 -7.26 15.46
N ASP A 176 -0.52 -8.53 15.15
CA ASP A 176 0.81 -8.98 14.71
C ASP A 176 1.24 -8.22 13.45
N LEU A 177 0.35 -8.12 12.46
CA LEU A 177 0.62 -7.40 11.21
C LEU A 177 0.88 -5.90 11.44
N VAL A 178 0.12 -5.27 12.35
CA VAL A 178 0.32 -3.86 12.72
C VAL A 178 1.71 -3.64 13.33
N GLU A 179 2.18 -4.55 14.21
CA GLU A 179 3.52 -4.46 14.79
C GLU A 179 4.62 -4.64 13.73
N GLU A 180 4.41 -5.50 12.74
CA GLU A 180 5.32 -5.65 11.59
C GLU A 180 5.38 -4.35 10.79
N LEU A 181 4.25 -3.73 10.47
CA LEU A 181 4.20 -2.44 9.76
C LEU A 181 4.85 -1.31 10.55
N ARG A 182 4.67 -1.26 11.88
CA ARG A 182 5.37 -0.31 12.75
C ARG A 182 6.88 -0.46 12.69
N ARG A 183 7.36 -1.71 12.58
CA ARG A 183 8.79 -2.03 12.46
C ARG A 183 9.34 -1.53 11.12
N ILE A 184 8.62 -1.79 10.02
CA ILE A 184 8.95 -1.32 8.68
C ILE A 184 8.94 0.21 8.62
N LYS A 185 7.95 0.87 9.23
CA LYS A 185 7.89 2.33 9.35
C LYS A 185 9.12 2.90 10.05
N ARG A 186 9.57 2.29 11.17
CA ARG A 186 10.78 2.74 11.89
C ARG A 186 12.06 2.64 11.06
N GLN A 187 12.08 1.84 10.01
CA GLN A 187 13.18 1.77 9.04
C GLN A 187 13.11 2.88 7.99
N GLY A 188 12.14 3.80 8.08
CA GLY A 188 12.00 4.96 7.20
C GLY A 188 11.27 4.68 5.88
N VAL A 189 10.60 3.52 5.75
CA VAL A 189 9.82 3.20 4.55
C VAL A 189 8.58 4.10 4.48
N THR A 190 8.42 4.82 3.37
CA THR A 190 7.21 5.61 3.10
C THR A 190 6.06 4.69 2.72
N MET A 191 4.88 4.89 3.29
CA MET A 191 3.72 4.03 3.03
C MET A 191 2.47 4.83 2.66
N LEU A 192 1.73 4.32 1.69
CA LEU A 192 0.34 4.69 1.41
C LEU A 192 -0.51 3.45 1.68
N TRP A 193 -1.28 3.46 2.76
CA TRP A 193 -2.02 2.29 3.23
C TRP A 193 -3.52 2.50 3.17
N ILE A 194 -4.21 1.73 2.33
CA ILE A 194 -5.67 1.66 2.27
C ILE A 194 -6.14 0.55 3.20
N GLU A 195 -7.05 0.88 4.10
CA GLU A 195 -7.68 -0.07 5.02
C GLU A 195 -9.12 0.32 5.35
N HIS A 196 -9.90 -0.68 5.72
CA HIS A 196 -11.22 -0.50 6.30
C HIS A 196 -11.23 -0.80 7.81
N VAL A 197 -10.18 -1.44 8.31
CA VAL A 197 -9.96 -1.70 9.75
C VAL A 197 -9.34 -0.45 10.38
N VAL A 198 -10.20 0.46 10.82
CA VAL A 198 -9.82 1.82 11.27
C VAL A 198 -8.76 1.80 12.37
N HIS A 199 -8.92 0.94 13.39
CA HIS A 199 -7.98 0.89 14.51
C HIS A 199 -6.57 0.46 14.07
N ALA A 200 -6.45 -0.45 13.11
CA ALA A 200 -5.17 -0.87 12.56
C ALA A 200 -4.47 0.31 11.84
N LEU A 201 -5.23 1.05 11.03
CA LEU A 201 -4.72 2.17 10.29
C LEU A 201 -4.28 3.33 11.21
N VAL A 202 -5.13 3.71 12.18
CA VAL A 202 -4.83 4.77 13.17
C VAL A 202 -3.60 4.43 14.00
N ALA A 203 -3.35 3.16 14.26
CA ALA A 203 -2.20 2.70 15.04
C ALA A 203 -0.84 2.94 14.35
N VAL A 204 -0.81 3.12 13.02
CA VAL A 204 0.43 3.22 12.22
C VAL A 204 0.52 4.55 11.47
N ALA A 205 -0.60 5.09 10.98
CA ALA A 205 -0.62 6.27 10.13
C ALA A 205 -0.17 7.55 10.87
N ASP A 206 0.60 8.39 10.18
CA ASP A 206 0.94 9.75 10.64
C ASP A 206 -0.18 10.73 10.28
N ARG A 207 -0.81 10.49 9.14
CA ARG A 207 -1.89 11.31 8.59
C ARG A 207 -2.92 10.41 7.91
N LEU A 208 -4.19 10.82 7.97
CA LEU A 208 -5.29 10.16 7.30
C LEU A 208 -5.83 11.03 6.16
N LEU A 209 -6.19 10.39 5.07
CA LEU A 209 -6.96 10.91 3.96
C LEU A 209 -8.30 10.14 3.91
N VAL A 210 -9.42 10.84 4.01
CA VAL A 210 -10.74 10.23 3.84
C VAL A 210 -11.26 10.57 2.45
N VAL A 211 -11.58 9.51 1.68
CA VAL A 211 -12.14 9.63 0.34
C VAL A 211 -13.59 9.20 0.36
N ASN A 212 -14.48 10.03 -0.19
CA ASN A 212 -15.89 9.71 -0.37
C ASN A 212 -16.34 10.13 -1.77
N PHE A 213 -17.03 9.23 -2.49
CA PHE A 213 -17.47 9.45 -3.88
C PHE A 213 -16.37 10.02 -4.78
N GLY A 214 -15.14 9.48 -4.66
CA GLY A 214 -14.00 9.89 -5.47
C GLY A 214 -13.37 11.25 -5.15
N ARG A 215 -13.85 11.93 -4.10
CA ARG A 215 -13.35 13.24 -3.65
C ARG A 215 -12.74 13.14 -2.26
N LYS A 216 -11.84 14.06 -1.95
CA LYS A 216 -11.32 14.21 -0.60
C LYS A 216 -12.40 14.79 0.31
N LEU A 217 -12.73 14.07 1.38
CA LEU A 217 -13.65 14.51 2.42
C LEU A 217 -12.89 15.23 3.55
N ALA A 218 -11.84 14.59 4.06
CA ALA A 218 -11.00 15.13 5.13
C ALA A 218 -9.55 14.68 4.97
N GLU A 219 -8.61 15.44 5.52
CA GLU A 219 -7.19 15.09 5.55
C GLU A 219 -6.53 15.74 6.77
N GLY A 220 -5.75 14.99 7.55
CA GLY A 220 -5.09 15.52 8.73
C GLY A 220 -4.57 14.45 9.69
N ALA A 221 -4.20 14.88 10.89
CA ALA A 221 -3.79 13.97 11.97
C ALA A 221 -4.93 12.98 12.30
N PRO A 222 -4.61 11.70 12.61
CA PRO A 222 -5.63 10.67 12.84
C PRO A 222 -6.71 11.08 13.84
N ALA A 223 -6.34 11.65 14.99
CA ALA A 223 -7.30 12.08 15.99
C ALA A 223 -8.26 13.18 15.48
N ALA A 224 -7.75 14.15 14.72
CA ALA A 224 -8.56 15.23 14.16
C ALA A 224 -9.55 14.71 13.11
N VAL A 225 -9.08 13.85 12.19
CA VAL A 225 -9.91 13.26 11.14
C VAL A 225 -10.99 12.36 11.73
N MET A 226 -10.66 11.54 12.73
CA MET A 226 -11.64 10.65 13.39
C MET A 226 -12.64 11.39 14.26
N GLY A 227 -12.31 12.61 14.71
CA GLY A 227 -13.23 13.52 15.43
C GLY A 227 -14.11 14.36 14.52
N ASP A 228 -13.88 14.37 13.21
CA ASP A 228 -14.66 15.17 12.26
C ASP A 228 -16.09 14.64 12.13
N PRO A 229 -17.14 15.45 12.37
CA PRO A 229 -18.53 15.02 12.32
C PRO A 229 -18.95 14.49 10.93
N GLU A 230 -18.41 15.04 9.84
CA GLU A 230 -18.71 14.58 8.49
C GLU A 230 -18.10 13.20 8.21
N VAL A 231 -16.88 12.96 8.69
CA VAL A 231 -16.23 11.64 8.63
C VAL A 231 -17.01 10.61 9.44
N GLN A 232 -17.43 10.97 10.66
CA GLN A 232 -18.23 10.09 11.52
C GLN A 232 -19.56 9.74 10.88
N ARG A 233 -20.26 10.70 10.29
CA ARG A 233 -21.52 10.47 9.56
C ARG A 233 -21.35 9.52 8.39
N VAL A 234 -20.33 9.72 7.57
CA VAL A 234 -20.12 8.91 6.35
C VAL A 234 -19.60 7.52 6.66
N TYR A 235 -18.77 7.39 7.70
CA TYR A 235 -18.03 6.15 7.98
C TYR A 235 -18.69 5.29 9.06
N LEU A 236 -19.26 5.91 10.10
CA LEU A 236 -19.86 5.22 11.24
C LEU A 236 -21.38 5.14 11.16
N GLY A 237 -22.00 5.78 10.15
CA GLY A 237 -23.45 5.80 10.01
C GLY A 237 -24.18 6.48 11.17
N LEU A 238 -23.47 7.28 11.96
CA LEU A 238 -24.06 8.03 13.05
C LEU A 238 -24.90 9.17 12.46
N ALA A 239 -26.22 9.09 12.64
CA ALA A 239 -27.12 10.21 12.40
C ALA A 239 -26.76 11.35 13.36
N ALA A 240 -26.77 12.57 12.84
CA ALA A 240 -26.62 13.78 13.64
C ALA A 240 -27.77 13.94 14.64
#